data_006207576a056b79bccdc92518021cd4
#
_entry.id   006207576a056b79bccdc92518021cd4
#
_cell.length_a   1.000
_cell.length_b   1.000
_cell.length_c   1.000
_cell.angle_alpha   90.00
_cell.angle_beta   90.00
_cell.angle_gamma   90.00
#
_symmetry.space_group_name_H-M   'P 1'
#
loop_
_entity.id
_entity.type
_entity.pdbx_description
1 polymer ?
#
loop_
_entity_poly.entity_id
_entity_poly.type
_entity_poly.pdbx_seq_one_letter_code
_entity_poly.pdbx_strand_id
1 'polypeptide(L)'
;MYTVKPRTKEELLKIINDTIAEKGYNCDLNFIDTSKIKDMSYLFYYTNFNGDISNWNVSNVKNMRSMFACSEFNGDISNWDVSNVKNMRSMFACSEFKGDISNWNVSNVEDMTGMFYNSKLNGDISK
;
A
#
# COMPACT_ATOMS: atom_id res chain seq x y z
N MET A 1 0.61 10.42 15.83
CA MET A 1 -0.58 11.28 15.76
C MET A 1 -0.81 11.77 14.34
N TYR A 2 -2.05 11.68 13.88
CA TYR A 2 -2.41 12.12 12.52
C TYR A 2 -2.63 13.62 12.49
N THR A 3 -2.17 14.29 11.45
CA THR A 3 -2.33 15.74 11.30
C THR A 3 -3.11 16.15 10.06
N VAL A 4 -3.32 15.25 9.11
CA VAL A 4 -4.14 15.50 7.92
C VAL A 4 -5.01 14.28 7.64
N LYS A 5 -6.17 14.52 7.03
CA LYS A 5 -7.14 13.45 6.77
C LYS A 5 -7.73 13.63 5.36
N PRO A 6 -7.03 13.14 4.32
CA PRO A 6 -7.59 13.20 2.97
C PRO A 6 -8.85 12.36 2.85
N ARG A 7 -9.76 12.77 1.98
CA ARG A 7 -11.01 12.07 1.77
C ARG A 7 -11.06 11.33 0.45
N THR A 8 -10.16 11.64 -0.48
CA THR A 8 -10.10 11.01 -1.79
C THR A 8 -8.68 10.59 -2.09
N LYS A 9 -8.54 9.66 -3.05
CA LYS A 9 -7.22 9.24 -3.50
C LYS A 9 -6.43 10.42 -4.08
N GLU A 10 -7.09 11.32 -4.78
CA GLU A 10 -6.44 12.48 -5.38
C GLU A 10 -5.85 13.39 -4.30
N GLU A 11 -6.60 13.64 -3.22
CA GLU A 11 -6.09 14.42 -2.09
C GLU A 11 -4.91 13.72 -1.44
N LEU A 12 -5.01 12.40 -1.25
CA LEU A 12 -3.95 11.60 -0.67
C LEU A 12 -2.68 11.67 -1.52
N LEU A 13 -2.82 11.49 -2.84
CA LEU A 13 -1.68 11.55 -3.75
C LEU A 13 -0.99 12.90 -3.71
N LYS A 14 -1.76 13.98 -3.62
CA LYS A 14 -1.16 15.31 -3.53
C LYS A 14 -0.31 15.45 -2.26
N ILE A 15 -0.83 14.99 -1.13
CA ILE A 15 -0.09 15.05 0.13
C ILE A 15 1.19 14.22 0.04
N ILE A 16 1.10 13.01 -0.51
CA ILE A 16 2.24 12.13 -0.68
C ILE A 16 3.30 12.81 -1.54
N ASN A 17 2.90 13.31 -2.71
CA ASN A 17 3.83 13.89 -3.66
C ASN A 17 4.47 15.16 -3.12
N ASP A 18 3.71 16.01 -2.44
CA ASP A 18 4.24 17.23 -1.81
C ASP A 18 5.26 16.88 -0.73
N THR A 19 4.99 15.85 0.07
CA THR A 19 5.89 15.43 1.13
C THR A 19 7.18 14.85 0.57
N ILE A 20 7.07 14.02 -0.47
CA ILE A 20 8.26 13.47 -1.13
C ILE A 20 9.11 14.57 -1.73
N ALA A 21 8.49 15.57 -2.37
CA ALA A 21 9.21 16.69 -2.96
C ALA A 21 9.99 17.47 -1.90
N GLU A 22 9.44 17.59 -0.70
CA GLU A 22 10.06 18.32 0.39
C GLU A 22 11.09 17.48 1.15
N LYS A 23 10.77 16.20 1.43
CA LYS A 23 11.54 15.37 2.37
C LYS A 23 12.22 14.16 1.75
N GLY A 24 11.94 13.87 0.47
CA GLY A 24 12.57 12.76 -0.22
C GLY A 24 11.78 11.47 -0.17
N TYR A 25 12.28 10.47 -0.91
CA TYR A 25 11.57 9.19 -1.12
C TYR A 25 11.54 8.29 0.11
N ASN A 26 12.33 8.57 1.15
CA ASN A 26 12.35 7.75 2.36
C ASN A 26 11.57 8.39 3.51
N CYS A 27 10.70 9.33 3.21
CA CYS A 27 10.00 10.10 4.22
C CYS A 27 8.98 9.27 5.00
N ASP A 28 8.63 9.77 6.19
CA ASP A 28 7.60 9.17 7.03
C ASP A 28 6.26 9.79 6.65
N LEU A 29 5.30 8.97 6.23
CA LEU A 29 3.97 9.40 5.85
C LEU A 29 2.90 9.01 6.88
N ASN A 30 3.32 8.57 8.07
CA ASN A 30 2.36 8.13 9.11
C ASN A 30 1.56 9.26 9.72
N PHE A 31 1.88 10.52 9.41
CA PHE A 31 1.06 11.65 9.85
C PHE A 31 -0.28 11.74 9.12
N ILE A 32 -0.47 10.93 8.09
CA ILE A 32 -1.69 10.95 7.28
C ILE A 32 -2.70 9.97 7.85
N ASP A 33 -3.90 10.47 8.18
CA ASP A 33 -5.03 9.61 8.53
C ASP A 33 -5.71 9.15 7.25
N THR A 34 -5.52 7.89 6.89
CA THR A 34 -6.03 7.33 5.65
C THR A 34 -7.39 6.63 5.83
N SER A 35 -8.02 6.78 6.99
CA SER A 35 -9.24 6.04 7.33
C SER A 35 -10.43 6.29 6.41
N LYS A 36 -10.43 7.42 5.69
CA LYS A 36 -11.52 7.74 4.75
C LYS A 36 -11.27 7.23 3.34
N ILE A 37 -10.09 6.69 3.08
CA ILE A 37 -9.71 6.26 1.72
C ILE A 37 -10.24 4.85 1.46
N LYS A 38 -10.94 4.68 0.33
CA LYS A 38 -11.48 3.39 -0.10
C LYS A 38 -10.74 2.82 -1.30
N ASP A 39 -10.04 3.65 -2.05
CA ASP A 39 -9.32 3.28 -3.26
C ASP A 39 -7.87 3.73 -3.15
N MET A 40 -6.96 2.74 -3.10
CA MET A 40 -5.52 3.00 -3.10
C MET A 40 -4.85 2.38 -4.32
N SER A 41 -5.63 2.13 -5.39
CA SER A 41 -5.09 1.55 -6.60
C SER A 41 -4.01 2.46 -7.19
N TYR A 42 -2.91 1.86 -7.62
CA TYR A 42 -1.77 2.54 -8.25
C TYR A 42 -1.10 3.61 -7.38
N LEU A 43 -1.35 3.63 -6.07
CA LEU A 43 -0.91 4.72 -5.21
C LEU A 43 0.62 4.89 -5.21
N PHE A 44 1.35 3.80 -5.20
CA PHE A 44 2.82 3.80 -5.25
C PHE A 44 3.36 3.07 -6.48
N TYR A 45 2.57 3.06 -7.54
CA TYR A 45 2.93 2.43 -8.80
C TYR A 45 4.11 3.17 -9.44
N TYR A 46 5.15 2.39 -9.82
CA TYR A 46 6.32 2.91 -10.53
C TYR A 46 7.04 4.03 -9.75
N THR A 47 7.10 3.93 -8.44
CA THR A 47 7.69 4.99 -7.62
C THR A 47 8.95 4.50 -6.92
N ASN A 48 9.83 5.44 -6.61
CA ASN A 48 11.01 5.19 -5.78
C ASN A 48 10.72 5.35 -4.28
N PHE A 49 9.47 5.64 -3.90
CA PHE A 49 9.13 5.77 -2.49
C PHE A 49 9.46 4.50 -1.72
N ASN A 50 10.22 4.66 -0.64
CA ASN A 50 10.53 3.57 0.28
C ASN A 50 10.58 4.09 1.72
N GLY A 51 9.56 4.87 2.10
CA GLY A 51 9.44 5.44 3.43
C GLY A 51 8.55 4.60 4.33
N ASP A 52 7.98 5.25 5.34
CA ASP A 52 7.24 4.57 6.41
C ASP A 52 5.76 4.88 6.31
N ILE A 53 4.94 3.84 6.06
CA ILE A 53 3.48 3.88 6.05
C ILE A 53 2.91 2.80 6.96
N SER A 54 3.70 2.33 7.93
CA SER A 54 3.33 1.18 8.77
C SER A 54 2.11 1.45 9.65
N ASN A 55 1.83 2.70 9.99
CA ASN A 55 0.69 3.05 10.84
C ASN A 55 -0.54 3.53 10.06
N TRP A 56 -0.52 3.42 8.75
CA TRP A 56 -1.70 3.77 7.96
C TRP A 56 -2.88 2.88 8.33
N ASN A 57 -4.04 3.50 8.49
CA ASN A 57 -5.30 2.78 8.67
C ASN A 57 -5.90 2.50 7.29
N VAL A 58 -5.78 1.26 6.83
CA VAL A 58 -6.31 0.86 5.53
C VAL A 58 -7.58 0.01 5.67
N SER A 59 -8.21 0.03 6.84
CA SER A 59 -9.34 -0.85 7.14
C SER A 59 -10.56 -0.61 6.25
N ASN A 60 -10.68 0.56 5.64
CA ASN A 60 -11.80 0.87 4.76
C ASN A 60 -11.45 0.75 3.27
N VAL A 61 -10.21 0.39 2.96
CA VAL A 61 -9.77 0.28 1.57
C VAL A 61 -10.35 -1.00 0.95
N LYS A 62 -10.93 -0.85 -0.23
CA LYS A 62 -11.51 -1.96 -0.98
C LYS A 62 -10.72 -2.30 -2.23
N ASN A 63 -9.93 -1.38 -2.75
CA ASN A 63 -9.18 -1.55 -4.00
C ASN A 63 -7.71 -1.22 -3.77
N MET A 64 -6.84 -2.24 -3.93
CA MET A 64 -5.38 -2.07 -3.86
C MET A 64 -4.71 -2.57 -5.14
N ARG A 65 -5.46 -2.53 -6.26
CA ARG A 65 -4.90 -2.96 -7.55
C ARG A 65 -3.63 -2.19 -7.86
N SER A 66 -2.56 -2.92 -8.18
CA SER A 66 -1.27 -2.37 -8.60
C SER A 66 -0.67 -1.35 -7.65
N MET A 67 -1.06 -1.37 -6.37
CA MET A 67 -0.65 -0.34 -5.41
C MET A 67 0.87 -0.21 -5.31
N PHE A 68 1.59 -1.33 -5.33
CA PHE A 68 3.05 -1.34 -5.24
C PHE A 68 3.70 -1.96 -6.48
N ALA A 69 2.98 -2.02 -7.60
CA ALA A 69 3.53 -2.60 -8.82
C ALA A 69 4.71 -1.77 -9.32
N CYS A 70 5.78 -2.44 -9.69
CA CYS A 70 7.02 -1.80 -10.17
C CYS A 70 7.56 -0.77 -9.19
N SER A 71 7.36 -0.99 -7.89
CA SER A 71 7.69 -0.05 -6.82
C SER A 71 8.96 -0.49 -6.10
N GLU A 72 9.73 0.49 -5.60
CA GLU A 72 10.89 0.25 -4.76
C GLU A 72 10.54 0.06 -3.29
N PHE A 73 9.25 0.20 -2.93
CA PHE A 73 8.82 0.12 -1.53
C PHE A 73 9.14 -1.25 -0.93
N ASN A 74 9.76 -1.24 0.25
CA ASN A 74 10.04 -2.45 1.02
C ASN A 74 9.89 -2.19 2.52
N GLY A 75 8.91 -1.37 2.92
CA GLY A 75 8.63 -1.07 4.32
C GLY A 75 7.74 -2.11 4.98
N ASP A 76 7.48 -1.91 6.26
CA ASP A 76 6.68 -2.83 7.08
C ASP A 76 5.20 -2.49 6.96
N ILE A 77 4.43 -3.42 6.40
CA ILE A 77 2.97 -3.32 6.31
C ILE A 77 2.30 -4.56 6.90
N SER A 78 3.02 -5.26 7.79
CA SER A 78 2.54 -6.51 8.38
C SER A 78 1.32 -6.31 9.27
N ASN A 79 1.15 -5.13 9.86
CA ASN A 79 0.04 -4.83 10.76
C ASN A 79 -1.17 -4.20 10.07
N TRP A 80 -1.12 -4.05 8.75
CA TRP A 80 -2.26 -3.50 8.02
C TRP A 80 -3.47 -4.42 8.12
N ASP A 81 -4.63 -3.84 8.41
CA ASP A 81 -5.91 -4.57 8.34
C ASP A 81 -6.45 -4.45 6.92
N VAL A 82 -6.24 -5.50 6.12
CA VAL A 82 -6.68 -5.55 4.72
C VAL A 82 -7.96 -6.37 4.56
N SER A 83 -8.68 -6.61 5.66
CA SER A 83 -9.81 -7.55 5.66
C SER A 83 -10.97 -7.13 4.77
N ASN A 84 -11.05 -5.85 4.40
CA ASN A 84 -12.13 -5.36 3.53
C ASN A 84 -11.71 -5.20 2.07
N VAL A 85 -10.46 -5.52 1.73
CA VAL A 85 -9.97 -5.37 0.36
C VAL A 85 -10.57 -6.48 -0.52
N LYS A 86 -11.09 -6.07 -1.68
CA LYS A 86 -11.68 -6.97 -2.66
C LYS A 86 -10.81 -7.16 -3.89
N ASN A 87 -9.96 -6.20 -4.22
CA ASN A 87 -9.11 -6.25 -5.42
C ASN A 87 -7.65 -6.02 -5.04
N MET A 88 -6.82 -7.06 -5.25
CA MET A 88 -5.37 -6.99 -5.07
C MET A 88 -4.64 -7.39 -6.36
N ARG A 89 -5.32 -7.22 -7.52
CA ARG A 89 -4.71 -7.57 -8.81
C ARG A 89 -3.40 -6.83 -8.99
N SER A 90 -2.34 -7.58 -9.30
CA SER A 90 -1.00 -7.06 -9.58
C SER A 90 -0.41 -6.18 -8.46
N MET A 91 -0.88 -6.33 -7.23
CA MET A 91 -0.50 -5.43 -6.14
C MET A 91 1.02 -5.33 -5.95
N PHE A 92 1.73 -6.45 -6.05
CA PHE A 92 3.18 -6.49 -5.87
C PHE A 92 3.90 -6.95 -7.14
N ALA A 93 3.27 -6.82 -8.31
CA ALA A 93 3.90 -7.24 -9.57
C ALA A 93 5.17 -6.43 -9.81
N CYS A 94 6.26 -7.12 -10.14
CA CYS A 94 7.58 -6.49 -10.39
C CYS A 94 8.06 -5.62 -9.23
N SER A 95 7.61 -5.90 -8.01
CA SER A 95 7.87 -5.10 -6.82
C SER A 95 9.13 -5.57 -6.10
N GLU A 96 9.81 -4.64 -5.42
CA GLU A 96 10.94 -4.95 -4.56
C GLU A 96 10.53 -5.35 -3.14
N PHE A 97 9.23 -5.38 -2.84
CA PHE A 97 8.74 -5.70 -1.50
C PHE A 97 9.09 -7.12 -1.10
N LYS A 98 9.65 -7.30 0.09
CA LYS A 98 10.03 -8.60 0.67
C LYS A 98 9.48 -8.82 2.06
N GLY A 99 8.57 -7.96 2.52
CA GLY A 99 8.08 -7.99 3.88
C GLY A 99 7.16 -9.15 4.19
N ASP A 100 6.69 -9.18 5.42
CA ASP A 100 5.85 -10.25 5.97
C ASP A 100 4.38 -9.84 5.86
N ILE A 101 3.61 -10.60 5.09
CA ILE A 101 2.16 -10.43 4.98
C ILE A 101 1.41 -11.68 5.43
N SER A 102 2.08 -12.55 6.21
CA SER A 102 1.49 -13.84 6.61
C SER A 102 0.26 -13.67 7.52
N ASN A 103 0.14 -12.54 8.19
CA ASN A 103 -1.01 -12.29 9.08
C ASN A 103 -2.17 -11.58 8.39
N TRP A 104 -2.04 -11.25 7.12
CA TRP A 104 -3.13 -10.59 6.39
C TRP A 104 -4.33 -11.50 6.25
N ASN A 105 -5.50 -10.99 6.57
CA ASN A 105 -6.76 -11.67 6.28
C ASN A 105 -7.22 -11.25 4.89
N VAL A 106 -7.05 -12.14 3.91
CA VAL A 106 -7.41 -11.87 2.52
C VAL A 106 -8.66 -12.62 2.09
N SER A 107 -9.48 -13.03 3.06
CA SER A 107 -10.64 -13.88 2.79
C SER A 107 -11.71 -13.20 1.92
N ASN A 108 -11.72 -11.88 1.86
CA ASN A 108 -12.69 -11.13 1.06
C ASN A 108 -12.15 -10.70 -0.30
N VAL A 109 -10.89 -11.05 -0.62
CA VAL A 109 -10.31 -10.65 -1.90
C VAL A 109 -10.89 -11.51 -3.01
N GLU A 110 -11.38 -10.84 -4.06
CA GLU A 110 -12.04 -11.50 -5.21
C GLU A 110 -11.10 -11.61 -6.41
N ASP A 111 -10.10 -10.76 -6.52
CA ASP A 111 -9.17 -10.76 -7.65
C ASP A 111 -7.74 -10.60 -7.14
N MET A 112 -6.92 -11.65 -7.28
CA MET A 112 -5.50 -11.66 -6.95
C MET A 112 -4.64 -11.94 -8.18
N THR A 113 -5.22 -11.79 -9.38
CA THR A 113 -4.50 -12.11 -10.62
C THR A 113 -3.18 -11.36 -10.69
N GLY A 114 -2.10 -12.10 -10.89
CA GLY A 114 -0.77 -11.50 -11.07
C GLY A 114 -0.21 -10.77 -9.86
N MET A 115 -0.78 -11.00 -8.67
CA MET A 115 -0.40 -10.25 -7.47
C MET A 115 1.10 -10.29 -7.19
N PHE A 116 1.76 -11.41 -7.48
CA PHE A 116 3.20 -11.57 -7.21
C PHE A 116 4.01 -11.80 -8.47
N TYR A 117 3.48 -11.43 -9.63
CA TYR A 117 4.16 -11.63 -10.90
C TYR A 117 5.52 -10.91 -10.90
N ASN A 118 6.61 -11.66 -11.14
CA ASN A 118 7.99 -11.13 -11.09
C ASN A 118 8.33 -10.39 -9.79
N SER A 119 7.69 -10.77 -8.68
CA SER A 119 7.87 -10.14 -7.39
C SER A 119 9.08 -10.73 -6.66
N LYS A 120 9.69 -9.90 -5.80
CA LYS A 120 10.75 -10.35 -4.89
C LYS A 120 10.21 -11.04 -3.64
N LEU A 121 8.91 -10.97 -3.41
CA LEU A 121 8.30 -11.55 -2.21
C LEU A 121 8.44 -13.07 -2.23
N ASN A 122 8.87 -13.64 -1.10
CA ASN A 122 9.10 -15.07 -0.95
C ASN A 122 8.51 -15.56 0.38
N GLY A 123 7.32 -15.08 0.72
CA GLY A 123 6.65 -15.44 1.95
C GLY A 123 5.53 -16.43 1.74
N ASP A 124 4.97 -16.90 2.86
CA ASP A 124 3.82 -17.79 2.86
C ASP A 124 2.53 -16.98 2.75
N ILE A 125 1.78 -17.19 1.70
CA ILE A 125 0.52 -16.49 1.44
C ILE A 125 -0.66 -17.46 1.33
N SER A 126 -0.56 -18.62 1.93
CA SER A 126 -1.55 -19.68 1.78
C SER A 126 -2.86 -19.40 2.53
N LYS A 127 -2.97 -18.33 3.25
CA LYS A 127 -4.16 -18.01 4.05
C LYS A 127 -5.36 -17.54 3.25
#